data_a617a0bdf88f144b5712f9e8ea07e687
#
_entry.id   a617a0bdf88f144b5712f9e8ea07e687
#
_cell.length_a   1.000
_cell.length_b   1.000
_cell.length_c   1.000
_cell.angle_alpha   90.00
_cell.angle_beta   90.00
_cell.angle_gamma   90.00
#
_symmetry.space_group_name_H-M   'P 1'
#
loop_
_entity.id
_entity.type
_entity.pdbx_description
1 polymer ?
#
loop_
_entity_poly.entity_id
_entity_poly.type
_entity_poly.pdbx_seq_one_letter_code
_entity_poly.pdbx_strand_id
1 'polypeptide(L)'
;FAAKCVFQIPTVSLVLSVLNVPFAALLRAREEFRRIAVVEIIQAFLRLAVLYFLYVIDYDKLIVFSLLNFVVTVYYVFSTVYIARRYKEARICLSSDKKLMKEMLHFTLMLVLAIFAKLFRDQGIVILVNLFFGLAINAAYAIAIQIKQVIDNFTSNFKQSVVPQLMSSYGENNIERMNKLIFSGTKITFFLTLLITCPIILESEYLLNLWLGKAPESSSMYTSLVLLEFIIYSFPYFLVQTIHATSKLRKIQIITSSIYLFNTLCCYLALLIGANCYSVVYISIIISVLLLIISVKCVSDVIQFDVMYFYTNIVCKCVLVSALTFAVSMIPLFILDSSFLRLVFITILSSISLIFGGYCIALNKEERMLYRKVGGYIIGKIRFCK
;
A
#
# COMPACT_ATOMS: atom_id res chain seq x y z
N PHE A 1 -23.07 -29.22 7.94
CA PHE A 1 -23.22 -28.98 6.49
C PHE A 1 -22.75 -27.59 6.12
N ALA A 2 -23.21 -26.54 6.79
CA ALA A 2 -22.82 -25.13 6.54
C ALA A 2 -21.30 -24.89 6.52
N ALA A 3 -20.57 -25.42 7.51
CA ALA A 3 -19.11 -25.28 7.58
C ALA A 3 -18.38 -25.88 6.36
N LYS A 4 -18.86 -27.00 5.81
CA LYS A 4 -18.28 -27.58 4.58
C LYS A 4 -18.54 -26.69 3.37
N CYS A 5 -19.75 -26.15 3.22
CA CYS A 5 -20.08 -25.24 2.13
C CYS A 5 -19.24 -23.95 2.19
N VAL A 6 -19.10 -23.38 3.39
CA VAL A 6 -18.28 -22.16 3.63
C VAL A 6 -16.80 -22.39 3.34
N PHE A 7 -16.28 -23.61 3.45
CA PHE A 7 -14.91 -23.94 3.06
C PHE A 7 -14.78 -24.22 1.56
N GLN A 8 -15.70 -24.99 0.97
CA GLN A 8 -15.60 -25.43 -0.44
C GLN A 8 -15.82 -24.28 -1.43
N ILE A 9 -16.85 -23.44 -1.20
CA ILE A 9 -17.20 -22.35 -2.13
C ILE A 9 -16.08 -21.31 -2.26
N PRO A 10 -15.49 -20.76 -1.19
CA PRO A 10 -14.31 -19.90 -1.27
C PRO A 10 -13.09 -20.57 -1.89
N THR A 11 -12.92 -21.90 -1.70
CA THR A 11 -11.83 -22.63 -2.35
C THR A 11 -11.97 -22.62 -3.88
N VAL A 12 -13.18 -22.84 -4.40
CA VAL A 12 -13.47 -22.72 -5.85
C VAL A 12 -13.27 -21.28 -6.32
N SER A 13 -13.70 -20.28 -5.53
CA SER A 13 -13.45 -18.87 -5.83
C SER A 13 -11.95 -18.54 -5.93
N LEU A 14 -11.14 -19.13 -5.05
CA LEU A 14 -9.69 -18.97 -5.08
C LEU A 14 -9.08 -19.55 -6.36
N VAL A 15 -9.49 -20.74 -6.77
CA VAL A 15 -9.02 -21.36 -8.03
C VAL A 15 -9.37 -20.48 -9.23
N LEU A 16 -10.61 -19.98 -9.31
CA LEU A 16 -11.01 -19.06 -10.37
C LEU A 16 -10.19 -17.77 -10.36
N SER A 17 -9.91 -17.24 -9.18
CA SER A 17 -9.08 -16.03 -9.04
C SER A 17 -7.63 -16.27 -9.51
N VAL A 18 -7.04 -17.42 -9.21
CA VAL A 18 -5.70 -17.79 -9.69
C VAL A 18 -5.68 -17.92 -11.22
N LEU A 19 -6.68 -18.55 -11.82
CA LEU A 19 -6.80 -18.66 -13.29
C LEU A 19 -6.99 -17.29 -13.96
N ASN A 20 -7.50 -16.31 -13.24
CA ASN A 20 -7.68 -14.93 -13.76
C ASN A 20 -6.39 -14.10 -13.73
N VAL A 21 -5.38 -14.48 -12.96
CA VAL A 21 -4.14 -13.70 -12.79
C VAL A 21 -3.47 -13.31 -14.11
N PRO A 22 -3.29 -14.20 -15.09
CA PRO A 22 -2.66 -13.84 -16.38
C PRO A 22 -3.44 -12.77 -17.14
N PHE A 23 -4.77 -12.82 -17.12
CA PHE A 23 -5.62 -11.85 -17.81
C PHE A 23 -5.58 -10.49 -17.15
N ALA A 24 -5.63 -10.45 -15.82
CA ALA A 24 -5.47 -9.21 -15.05
C ALA A 24 -4.08 -8.59 -15.24
N ALA A 25 -3.03 -9.41 -15.28
CA ALA A 25 -1.67 -8.96 -15.56
C ALA A 25 -1.53 -8.35 -16.96
N LEU A 26 -2.13 -8.98 -17.99
CA LEU A 26 -2.15 -8.46 -19.35
C LEU A 26 -2.81 -7.08 -19.43
N LEU A 27 -3.95 -6.89 -18.78
CA LEU A 27 -4.64 -5.60 -18.78
C LEU A 27 -3.82 -4.51 -18.09
N ARG A 28 -3.11 -4.82 -17.01
CA ARG A 28 -2.20 -3.89 -16.33
C ARG A 28 -0.98 -3.56 -17.20
N ALA A 29 -0.41 -4.55 -17.88
CA ALA A 29 0.70 -4.35 -18.82
C ALA A 29 0.30 -3.49 -20.03
N ARG A 30 -0.99 -3.53 -20.44
CA ARG A 30 -1.58 -2.70 -21.51
C ARG A 30 -2.10 -1.35 -21.00
N GLU A 31 -1.87 -1.02 -19.71
CA GLU A 31 -2.30 0.23 -19.05
C GLU A 31 -3.82 0.50 -19.15
N GLU A 32 -4.64 -0.55 -19.24
CA GLU A 32 -6.10 -0.46 -19.33
C GLU A 32 -6.76 -0.13 -17.97
N PHE A 33 -6.14 0.77 -17.21
CA PHE A 33 -6.56 1.11 -15.84
C PHE A 33 -8.00 1.61 -15.75
N ARG A 34 -8.48 2.35 -16.79
CA ARG A 34 -9.87 2.84 -16.80
C ARG A 34 -10.88 1.69 -16.79
N ARG A 35 -10.63 0.64 -17.58
CA ARG A 35 -11.56 -0.51 -17.65
C ARG A 35 -11.48 -1.35 -16.39
N ILE A 36 -10.26 -1.54 -15.86
CA ILE A 36 -10.06 -2.22 -14.57
C ILE A 36 -10.82 -1.49 -13.46
N ALA A 37 -10.68 -0.16 -13.37
CA ALA A 37 -11.37 0.64 -12.36
C ALA A 37 -12.89 0.52 -12.44
N VAL A 38 -13.48 0.50 -13.63
CA VAL A 38 -14.93 0.30 -13.78
C VAL A 38 -15.36 -1.07 -13.25
N VAL A 39 -14.61 -2.14 -13.57
CA VAL A 39 -14.91 -3.50 -13.07
C VAL A 39 -14.80 -3.57 -11.56
N GLU A 40 -13.76 -2.94 -10.98
CA GLU A 40 -13.55 -2.91 -9.52
C GLU A 40 -14.61 -2.10 -8.79
N ILE A 41 -15.07 -0.97 -9.36
CA ILE A 41 -16.17 -0.18 -8.81
C ILE A 41 -17.47 -0.98 -8.79
N ILE A 42 -17.82 -1.64 -9.89
CA ILE A 42 -19.02 -2.48 -9.95
C ILE A 42 -18.89 -3.63 -8.94
N GLN A 43 -17.73 -4.26 -8.83
CA GLN A 43 -17.46 -5.30 -7.83
C GLN A 43 -17.67 -4.78 -6.40
N ALA A 44 -17.25 -3.56 -6.10
CA ALA A 44 -17.44 -2.95 -4.77
C ALA A 44 -18.95 -2.76 -4.47
N PHE A 45 -19.73 -2.25 -5.44
CA PHE A 45 -21.18 -2.15 -5.28
C PHE A 45 -21.85 -3.51 -5.11
N LEU A 46 -21.44 -4.53 -5.86
CA LEU A 46 -21.95 -5.88 -5.69
C LEU A 46 -21.65 -6.44 -4.29
N ARG A 47 -20.45 -6.19 -3.74
CA ARG A 47 -20.11 -6.58 -2.35
C ARG A 47 -20.99 -5.88 -1.32
N LEU A 48 -21.30 -4.60 -1.52
CA LEU A 48 -22.25 -3.88 -0.66
C LEU A 48 -23.66 -4.47 -0.78
N ALA A 49 -24.09 -4.80 -1.98
CA ALA A 49 -25.40 -5.47 -2.20
C ALA A 49 -25.45 -6.83 -1.49
N VAL A 50 -24.35 -7.60 -1.48
CA VAL A 50 -24.27 -8.86 -0.71
C VAL A 50 -24.58 -8.64 0.76
N LEU A 51 -24.01 -7.60 1.38
CA LEU A 51 -24.27 -7.27 2.80
C LEU A 51 -25.73 -6.91 3.04
N TYR A 52 -26.35 -6.15 2.12
CA TYR A 52 -27.78 -5.82 2.20
C TYR A 52 -28.67 -7.06 2.07
N PHE A 53 -28.38 -7.96 1.13
CA PHE A 53 -29.11 -9.21 0.96
C PHE A 53 -29.02 -10.13 2.19
N LEU A 54 -27.89 -10.14 2.89
CA LEU A 54 -27.73 -10.88 4.15
C LEU A 54 -28.65 -10.37 5.28
N TYR A 55 -29.03 -9.09 5.24
CA TYR A 55 -29.97 -8.53 6.21
C TYR A 55 -31.40 -9.00 5.93
N VAL A 56 -31.78 -9.14 4.66
CA VAL A 56 -33.13 -9.43 4.21
C VAL A 56 -33.46 -10.93 4.18
N ILE A 57 -32.46 -11.80 3.99
CA ILE A 57 -32.66 -13.24 3.81
C ILE A 57 -32.58 -13.96 5.16
N ASP A 58 -33.63 -14.72 5.51
CA ASP A 58 -33.73 -15.52 6.76
C ASP A 58 -33.15 -16.94 6.63
N TYR A 59 -32.24 -17.16 5.67
CA TYR A 59 -31.50 -18.43 5.52
C TYR A 59 -30.18 -18.41 6.30
N ASP A 60 -29.50 -19.58 6.37
CA ASP A 60 -28.16 -19.65 6.96
C ASP A 60 -27.21 -18.60 6.34
N LYS A 61 -26.97 -17.55 7.10
CA LYS A 61 -26.23 -16.35 6.66
C LYS A 61 -24.82 -16.66 6.16
N LEU A 62 -24.18 -17.73 6.69
CA LEU A 62 -22.85 -18.15 6.28
C LEU A 62 -22.85 -18.77 4.88
N ILE A 63 -23.85 -19.59 4.57
CA ILE A 63 -23.98 -20.23 3.24
C ILE A 63 -24.31 -19.17 2.21
N VAL A 64 -25.30 -18.31 2.50
CA VAL A 64 -25.73 -17.23 1.60
C VAL A 64 -24.55 -16.28 1.32
N PHE A 65 -23.80 -15.89 2.34
CA PHE A 65 -22.62 -15.05 2.19
C PHE A 65 -21.57 -15.66 1.26
N SER A 66 -21.27 -16.95 1.44
CA SER A 66 -20.30 -17.65 0.61
C SER A 66 -20.74 -17.74 -0.85
N LEU A 67 -22.01 -18.05 -1.11
CA LEU A 67 -22.58 -18.12 -2.47
C LEU A 67 -22.58 -16.76 -3.17
N LEU A 68 -23.03 -15.71 -2.48
CA LEU A 68 -23.08 -14.37 -3.06
C LEU A 68 -21.68 -13.84 -3.38
N ASN A 69 -20.68 -14.07 -2.49
CA ASN A 69 -19.28 -13.72 -2.78
C ASN A 69 -18.71 -14.53 -3.96
N PHE A 70 -19.10 -15.80 -4.11
CA PHE A 70 -18.74 -16.59 -5.29
C PHE A 70 -19.26 -15.94 -6.57
N VAL A 71 -20.54 -15.52 -6.61
CA VAL A 71 -21.12 -14.82 -7.75
C VAL A 71 -20.35 -13.53 -8.09
N VAL A 72 -19.98 -12.74 -7.07
CA VAL A 72 -19.16 -11.54 -7.24
C VAL A 72 -17.77 -11.88 -7.82
N THR A 73 -17.16 -12.98 -7.38
CA THR A 73 -15.89 -13.45 -7.93
C THR A 73 -16.03 -13.87 -9.39
N VAL A 74 -17.08 -14.62 -9.73
CA VAL A 74 -17.38 -15.02 -11.12
C VAL A 74 -17.58 -13.78 -12.02
N TYR A 75 -18.32 -12.78 -11.54
CA TYR A 75 -18.47 -11.50 -12.25
C TYR A 75 -17.10 -10.86 -12.55
N TYR A 76 -16.23 -10.76 -11.56
CA TYR A 76 -14.90 -10.16 -11.70
C TYR A 76 -14.05 -10.91 -12.73
N VAL A 77 -13.97 -12.24 -12.61
CA VAL A 77 -13.21 -13.11 -13.52
C VAL A 77 -13.76 -13.00 -14.95
N PHE A 78 -15.08 -13.10 -15.11
CA PHE A 78 -15.72 -13.02 -16.43
C PHE A 78 -15.45 -11.67 -17.10
N SER A 79 -15.63 -10.57 -16.38
CA SER A 79 -15.39 -9.21 -16.88
C SER A 79 -13.94 -8.99 -17.29
N THR A 80 -13.00 -9.44 -16.47
CA THR A 80 -11.56 -9.32 -16.76
C THR A 80 -11.16 -10.14 -18.00
N VAL A 81 -11.60 -11.38 -18.09
CA VAL A 81 -11.35 -12.25 -19.24
C VAL A 81 -11.98 -11.70 -20.51
N TYR A 82 -13.22 -11.20 -20.43
CA TYR A 82 -13.93 -10.60 -21.57
C TYR A 82 -13.17 -9.40 -22.14
N ILE A 83 -12.66 -8.51 -21.27
CA ILE A 83 -11.86 -7.36 -21.70
C ILE A 83 -10.51 -7.82 -22.28
N ALA A 84 -9.85 -8.79 -21.64
CA ALA A 84 -8.55 -9.30 -22.05
C ALA A 84 -8.61 -10.01 -23.42
N ARG A 85 -9.71 -10.69 -23.75
CA ARG A 85 -9.91 -11.40 -25.06
C ARG A 85 -9.78 -10.49 -26.29
N ARG A 86 -9.82 -9.17 -26.12
CA ARG A 86 -9.58 -8.21 -27.21
C ARG A 86 -8.12 -8.21 -27.70
N TYR A 87 -7.22 -8.73 -26.90
CA TYR A 87 -5.79 -8.80 -27.17
C TYR A 87 -5.40 -10.20 -27.65
N LYS A 88 -4.54 -10.26 -28.67
CA LYS A 88 -4.06 -11.54 -29.23
C LYS A 88 -3.29 -12.38 -28.22
N GLU A 89 -2.61 -11.73 -27.29
CA GLU A 89 -1.83 -12.33 -26.22
C GLU A 89 -2.69 -13.04 -25.15
N ALA A 90 -3.99 -12.78 -25.11
CA ALA A 90 -4.92 -13.45 -24.18
C ALA A 90 -5.29 -14.88 -24.64
N ARG A 91 -4.78 -15.34 -25.79
CA ARG A 91 -5.03 -16.70 -26.27
C ARG A 91 -4.25 -17.70 -25.43
N ILE A 92 -4.97 -18.69 -24.92
CA ILE A 92 -4.34 -19.80 -24.19
C ILE A 92 -3.63 -20.68 -25.20
N CYS A 93 -2.30 -20.67 -25.19
CA CYS A 93 -1.45 -21.56 -25.97
C CYS A 93 -0.69 -22.46 -25.01
N LEU A 94 -0.79 -23.76 -25.23
CA LEU A 94 0.05 -24.75 -24.53
C LEU A 94 1.42 -24.75 -25.21
N SER A 95 2.29 -23.84 -24.82
CA SER A 95 3.67 -23.81 -25.28
C SER A 95 4.55 -24.56 -24.29
N SER A 96 5.43 -25.45 -24.79
CA SER A 96 6.35 -26.25 -23.98
C SER A 96 7.79 -25.74 -24.09
N ASP A 97 7.99 -24.42 -24.09
CA ASP A 97 9.36 -23.89 -24.02
C ASP A 97 9.91 -24.06 -22.59
N LYS A 98 10.66 -25.15 -22.41
CA LYS A 98 11.28 -25.53 -21.13
C LYS A 98 12.28 -24.48 -20.63
N LYS A 99 12.97 -23.75 -21.55
CA LYS A 99 13.94 -22.73 -21.16
C LYS A 99 13.23 -21.52 -20.55
N LEU A 100 12.22 -21.01 -21.25
CA LEU A 100 11.40 -19.90 -20.76
C LEU A 100 10.70 -20.25 -19.43
N MET A 101 10.16 -21.47 -19.32
CA MET A 101 9.50 -21.93 -18.11
C MET A 101 10.48 -22.01 -16.92
N LYS A 102 11.72 -22.44 -17.14
CA LYS A 102 12.77 -22.48 -16.11
C LYS A 102 13.18 -21.07 -15.67
N GLU A 103 13.31 -20.13 -16.59
CA GLU A 103 13.62 -18.73 -16.30
C GLU A 103 12.50 -18.06 -15.50
N MET A 104 11.24 -18.26 -15.91
CA MET A 104 10.06 -17.76 -15.18
C MET A 104 9.96 -18.38 -13.78
N LEU A 105 10.21 -19.68 -13.65
CA LEU A 105 10.18 -20.36 -12.33
C LEU A 105 11.27 -19.80 -11.42
N HIS A 106 12.49 -19.63 -11.92
CA HIS A 106 13.58 -19.04 -11.13
C HIS A 106 13.26 -17.63 -10.65
N PHE A 107 12.74 -16.79 -11.54
CA PHE A 107 12.27 -15.44 -11.21
C PHE A 107 11.18 -15.47 -10.15
N THR A 108 10.17 -16.31 -10.33
CA THR A 108 9.03 -16.45 -9.39
C THR A 108 9.50 -16.94 -8.02
N LEU A 109 10.38 -17.94 -7.95
CA LEU A 109 10.90 -18.44 -6.68
C LEU A 109 11.64 -17.35 -5.88
N MET A 110 12.38 -16.46 -6.54
CA MET A 110 13.04 -15.35 -5.87
C MET A 110 12.02 -14.34 -5.29
N LEU A 111 10.95 -14.06 -6.03
CA LEU A 111 9.88 -13.18 -5.53
C LEU A 111 9.12 -13.83 -4.37
N VAL A 112 8.80 -15.11 -4.48
CA VAL A 112 8.11 -15.89 -3.43
C VAL A 112 8.92 -15.89 -2.13
N LEU A 113 10.23 -16.03 -2.20
CA LEU A 113 11.10 -15.99 -1.02
C LEU A 113 10.95 -14.65 -0.26
N ALA A 114 10.95 -13.53 -0.98
CA ALA A 114 10.80 -12.22 -0.33
C ALA A 114 9.38 -11.97 0.21
N ILE A 115 8.36 -12.42 -0.52
CA ILE A 115 6.97 -12.34 -0.06
C ILE A 115 6.81 -13.20 1.20
N PHE A 116 7.38 -14.41 1.21
CA PHE A 116 7.32 -15.30 2.38
C PHE A 116 8.03 -14.69 3.59
N ALA A 117 9.21 -14.12 3.41
CA ALA A 117 9.93 -13.44 4.48
C ALA A 117 9.15 -12.24 5.05
N LYS A 118 8.49 -11.46 4.18
CA LYS A 118 7.60 -10.38 4.60
C LYS A 118 6.40 -10.89 5.38
N LEU A 119 5.73 -11.93 4.89
CA LEU A 119 4.60 -12.55 5.59
C LEU A 119 5.03 -13.13 6.95
N PHE A 120 6.20 -13.76 7.01
CA PHE A 120 6.78 -14.26 8.26
C PHE A 120 7.02 -13.13 9.26
N ARG A 121 7.55 -11.98 8.80
CA ARG A 121 7.67 -10.78 9.63
C ARG A 121 6.30 -10.33 10.14
N ASP A 122 5.35 -10.09 9.24
CA ASP A 122 4.07 -9.48 9.58
C ASP A 122 3.24 -10.38 10.51
N GLN A 123 3.15 -11.67 10.21
CA GLN A 123 2.46 -12.65 11.06
C GLN A 123 3.26 -13.01 12.31
N GLY A 124 4.58 -13.08 12.20
CA GLY A 124 5.47 -13.34 13.32
C GLY A 124 5.32 -12.30 14.44
N ILE A 125 5.25 -11.00 14.08
CA ILE A 125 5.02 -9.93 15.05
C ILE A 125 3.65 -10.10 15.72
N VAL A 126 2.59 -10.42 14.98
CA VAL A 126 1.25 -10.69 15.55
C VAL A 126 1.31 -11.83 16.58
N ILE A 127 2.00 -12.92 16.24
CA ILE A 127 2.18 -14.07 17.15
C ILE A 127 2.97 -13.66 18.39
N LEU A 128 4.06 -12.90 18.23
CA LEU A 128 4.88 -12.41 19.33
C LEU A 128 4.07 -11.52 20.29
N VAL A 129 3.34 -10.54 19.74
CA VAL A 129 2.48 -9.66 20.56
C VAL A 129 1.44 -10.47 21.33
N ASN A 130 0.82 -11.47 20.69
CA ASN A 130 -0.16 -12.31 21.36
C ASN A 130 0.47 -13.18 22.47
N LEU A 131 1.64 -13.75 22.21
CA LEU A 131 2.34 -14.65 23.14
C LEU A 131 2.81 -13.93 24.40
N PHE A 132 3.36 -12.71 24.27
CA PHE A 132 3.94 -11.96 25.39
C PHE A 132 2.93 -11.07 26.13
N PHE A 133 1.91 -10.55 25.44
CA PHE A 133 0.98 -9.56 26.00
C PHE A 133 -0.49 -9.98 25.97
N GLY A 134 -0.81 -11.12 25.35
CA GLY A 134 -2.16 -11.67 25.30
C GLY A 134 -3.09 -11.02 24.28
N LEU A 135 -4.35 -11.49 24.30
CA LEU A 135 -5.35 -11.19 23.25
C LEU A 135 -5.74 -9.70 23.17
N ALA A 136 -5.83 -9.01 24.31
CA ALA A 136 -6.29 -7.61 24.33
C ALA A 136 -5.31 -6.68 23.60
N ILE A 137 -4.02 -6.81 23.88
CA ILE A 137 -2.96 -6.03 23.23
C ILE A 137 -2.80 -6.44 21.76
N ASN A 138 -2.93 -7.73 21.45
CA ASN A 138 -2.91 -8.21 20.08
C ASN A 138 -4.09 -7.67 19.26
N ALA A 139 -5.29 -7.55 19.84
CA ALA A 139 -6.43 -6.93 19.19
C ALA A 139 -6.15 -5.44 18.86
N ALA A 140 -5.54 -4.70 19.81
CA ALA A 140 -5.14 -3.31 19.57
C ALA A 140 -4.14 -3.17 18.41
N TYR A 141 -3.13 -4.05 18.35
CA TYR A 141 -2.18 -4.10 17.25
C TYR A 141 -2.85 -4.48 15.91
N ALA A 142 -3.76 -5.47 15.91
CA ALA A 142 -4.48 -5.89 14.72
C ALA A 142 -5.34 -4.78 14.11
N ILE A 143 -5.98 -3.94 14.95
CA ILE A 143 -6.72 -2.75 14.52
C ILE A 143 -5.79 -1.77 13.79
N ALA A 144 -4.62 -1.49 14.35
CA ALA A 144 -3.64 -0.60 13.73
C ALA A 144 -3.17 -1.13 12.35
N ILE A 145 -2.92 -2.43 12.24
CA ILE A 145 -2.57 -3.09 10.97
C ILE A 145 -3.72 -3.00 9.96
N GLN A 146 -4.97 -3.16 10.39
CA GLN A 146 -6.13 -3.04 9.50
C GLN A 146 -6.25 -1.64 8.92
N ILE A 147 -6.06 -0.59 9.73
CA ILE A 147 -6.06 0.81 9.27
C ILE A 147 -4.94 1.04 8.25
N LYS A 148 -3.71 0.60 8.58
CA LYS A 148 -2.55 0.67 7.66
C LYS A 148 -2.87 0.01 6.32
N GLN A 149 -3.52 -1.16 6.32
CA GLN A 149 -3.85 -1.91 5.12
C GLN A 149 -4.86 -1.18 4.22
N VAL A 150 -5.85 -0.52 4.80
CA VAL A 150 -6.81 0.31 4.05
C VAL A 150 -6.08 1.46 3.35
N ILE A 151 -5.16 2.13 4.05
CA ILE A 151 -4.38 3.24 3.48
C ILE A 151 -3.41 2.74 2.40
N ASP A 152 -2.76 1.59 2.61
CA ASP A 152 -1.87 1.00 1.60
C ASP A 152 -2.65 0.60 0.34
N ASN A 153 -3.85 0.04 0.46
CA ASN A 153 -4.72 -0.26 -0.68
C ASN A 153 -5.05 1.00 -1.49
N PHE A 154 -5.33 2.13 -0.82
CA PHE A 154 -5.57 3.40 -1.50
C PHE A 154 -4.33 3.89 -2.25
N THR A 155 -3.17 3.92 -1.60
CA THR A 155 -1.92 4.39 -2.22
C THR A 155 -1.38 3.42 -3.28
N SER A 156 -1.71 2.13 -3.18
CA SER A 156 -1.25 1.09 -4.12
C SER A 156 -1.79 1.30 -5.53
N ASN A 157 -2.98 1.87 -5.71
CA ASN A 157 -3.55 2.19 -7.02
C ASN A 157 -2.65 3.19 -7.77
N PHE A 158 -2.17 4.24 -7.08
CA PHE A 158 -1.21 5.17 -7.67
C PHE A 158 0.13 4.49 -7.98
N LYS A 159 0.68 3.74 -7.02
CA LYS A 159 1.94 3.02 -7.20
C LYS A 159 1.90 2.11 -8.42
N GLN A 160 0.82 1.35 -8.61
CA GLN A 160 0.63 0.42 -9.73
C GLN A 160 0.53 1.13 -11.08
N SER A 161 0.04 2.37 -11.15
CA SER A 161 -0.02 3.13 -12.41
C SER A 161 1.34 3.61 -12.90
N VAL A 162 2.31 3.80 -12.00
CA VAL A 162 3.66 4.28 -12.34
C VAL A 162 4.61 3.12 -12.69
N VAL A 163 4.41 1.93 -12.10
CA VAL A 163 5.33 0.78 -12.29
C VAL A 163 5.53 0.39 -13.75
N PRO A 164 4.50 0.27 -14.62
CA PRO A 164 4.73 -0.08 -16.03
C PRO A 164 5.59 0.94 -16.77
N GLN A 165 5.41 2.24 -16.50
CA GLN A 165 6.20 3.31 -17.10
C GLN A 165 7.67 3.25 -16.65
N LEU A 166 7.91 2.89 -15.40
CA LEU A 166 9.25 2.68 -14.85
C LEU A 166 9.93 1.48 -15.53
N MET A 167 9.21 0.37 -15.73
CA MET A 167 9.70 -0.82 -16.44
C MET A 167 10.02 -0.51 -17.92
N SER A 168 9.12 0.22 -18.61
CA SER A 168 9.32 0.65 -20.00
C SER A 168 10.56 1.54 -20.14
N SER A 169 10.72 2.52 -19.23
CA SER A 169 11.87 3.44 -19.25
C SER A 169 13.21 2.69 -19.11
N TYR A 170 13.24 1.61 -18.33
CA TYR A 170 14.41 0.74 -18.22
C TYR A 170 14.65 -0.03 -19.52
N GLY A 171 13.60 -0.61 -20.12
CA GLY A 171 13.69 -1.33 -21.41
C GLY A 171 14.15 -0.46 -22.57
N GLU A 172 13.79 0.82 -22.55
CA GLU A 172 14.22 1.85 -23.52
C GLU A 172 15.62 2.41 -23.21
N ASN A 173 16.27 1.95 -22.13
CA ASN A 173 17.55 2.46 -21.62
C ASN A 173 17.54 3.97 -21.29
N ASN A 174 16.36 4.52 -20.97
CA ASN A 174 16.18 5.92 -20.63
C ASN A 174 16.26 6.12 -19.10
N ILE A 175 17.51 6.12 -18.60
CA ILE A 175 17.79 6.23 -17.15
C ILE A 175 17.35 7.58 -16.59
N GLU A 176 17.40 8.66 -17.37
CA GLU A 176 16.96 9.98 -16.93
C GLU A 176 15.45 9.99 -16.64
N ARG A 177 14.62 9.46 -17.56
CA ARG A 177 13.17 9.33 -17.36
C ARG A 177 12.86 8.43 -16.17
N MET A 178 13.60 7.33 -16.02
CA MET A 178 13.46 6.40 -14.91
C MET A 178 13.73 7.08 -13.57
N ASN A 179 14.81 7.84 -13.44
CA ASN A 179 15.12 8.62 -12.23
C ASN A 179 14.04 9.66 -11.91
N LYS A 180 13.52 10.38 -12.93
CA LYS A 180 12.38 11.30 -12.75
C LYS A 180 11.14 10.60 -12.21
N LEU A 181 10.82 9.40 -12.71
CA LEU A 181 9.69 8.61 -12.24
C LEU A 181 9.89 8.12 -10.78
N ILE A 182 11.11 7.69 -10.42
CA ILE A 182 11.44 7.30 -9.05
C ILE A 182 11.26 8.50 -8.11
N PHE A 183 11.82 9.66 -8.45
CA PHE A 183 11.78 10.84 -7.60
C PHE A 183 10.36 11.38 -7.43
N SER A 184 9.64 11.59 -8.53
CA SER A 184 8.26 12.11 -8.49
C SER A 184 7.30 11.09 -7.88
N GLY A 185 7.42 9.81 -8.24
CA GLY A 185 6.59 8.73 -7.71
C GLY A 185 6.75 8.59 -6.19
N THR A 186 8.00 8.66 -5.68
CA THR A 186 8.28 8.60 -4.25
C THR A 186 7.65 9.79 -3.51
N LYS A 187 7.82 11.02 -4.02
CA LYS A 187 7.20 12.22 -3.42
C LYS A 187 5.68 12.14 -3.39
N ILE A 188 5.07 11.78 -4.50
CA ILE A 188 3.60 11.70 -4.60
C ILE A 188 3.06 10.61 -3.67
N THR A 189 3.69 9.42 -3.64
CA THR A 189 3.28 8.35 -2.73
C THR A 189 3.40 8.76 -1.27
N PHE A 190 4.49 9.43 -0.91
CA PHE A 190 4.69 9.96 0.44
C PHE A 190 3.59 10.96 0.81
N PHE A 191 3.28 11.92 -0.08
CA PHE A 191 2.24 12.92 0.19
C PHE A 191 0.84 12.32 0.25
N LEU A 192 0.51 11.35 -0.61
CA LEU A 192 -0.76 10.63 -0.53
C LEU A 192 -0.88 9.84 0.78
N THR A 193 0.21 9.21 1.22
CA THR A 193 0.25 8.52 2.51
C THR A 193 0.08 9.52 3.65
N LEU A 194 0.83 10.62 3.66
CA LEU A 194 0.78 11.63 4.72
C LEU A 194 -0.57 12.32 4.82
N LEU A 195 -1.22 12.59 3.67
CA LEU A 195 -2.55 13.20 3.61
C LEU A 195 -3.58 12.45 4.44
N ILE A 196 -3.54 11.12 4.39
CA ILE A 196 -4.50 10.27 5.10
C ILE A 196 -4.00 9.97 6.52
N THR A 197 -2.71 9.69 6.68
CA THR A 197 -2.17 9.26 7.99
C THR A 197 -2.08 10.39 9.00
N CYS A 198 -1.80 11.64 8.58
CA CYS A 198 -1.63 12.77 9.50
C CYS A 198 -2.89 13.02 10.37
N PRO A 199 -4.09 13.21 9.82
CA PRO A 199 -5.29 13.41 10.64
C PRO A 199 -5.64 12.16 11.48
N ILE A 200 -5.37 10.94 10.96
CA ILE A 200 -5.64 9.71 11.72
C ILE A 200 -4.69 9.59 12.92
N ILE A 201 -3.42 9.94 12.78
CA ILE A 201 -2.44 9.92 13.87
C ILE A 201 -2.87 10.91 14.97
N LEU A 202 -3.25 12.13 14.60
CA LEU A 202 -3.60 13.18 15.55
C LEU A 202 -4.92 12.94 16.28
N GLU A 203 -5.87 12.31 15.61
CA GLU A 203 -7.21 12.02 16.16
C GLU A 203 -7.46 10.51 16.32
N SER A 204 -6.40 9.73 16.53
CA SER A 204 -6.49 8.26 16.60
C SER A 204 -7.46 7.78 17.67
N GLU A 205 -7.44 8.39 18.85
CA GLU A 205 -8.32 8.03 19.96
C GLU A 205 -9.80 8.33 19.64
N TYR A 206 -10.08 9.52 19.13
CA TYR A 206 -11.43 9.91 18.74
C TYR A 206 -11.98 9.03 17.62
N LEU A 207 -11.18 8.81 16.55
CA LEU A 207 -11.57 8.00 15.41
C LEU A 207 -11.82 6.53 15.78
N LEU A 208 -10.97 5.96 16.63
CA LEU A 208 -11.13 4.59 17.08
C LEU A 208 -12.37 4.42 17.96
N ASN A 209 -12.66 5.36 18.85
CA ASN A 209 -13.86 5.33 19.67
C ASN A 209 -15.13 5.55 18.83
N LEU A 210 -15.07 6.43 17.82
CA LEU A 210 -16.18 6.62 16.88
C LEU A 210 -16.48 5.36 16.06
N TRP A 211 -15.43 4.64 15.63
CA TRP A 211 -15.59 3.45 14.80
C TRP A 211 -15.99 2.20 15.58
N LEU A 212 -15.37 1.98 16.75
CA LEU A 212 -15.52 0.74 17.53
C LEU A 212 -16.47 0.89 18.73
N GLY A 213 -16.95 2.11 19.01
CA GLY A 213 -17.70 2.45 20.21
C GLY A 213 -16.83 2.51 21.46
N LYS A 214 -16.07 1.46 21.75
CA LYS A 214 -15.06 1.42 22.82
C LYS A 214 -13.80 0.77 22.26
N ALA A 215 -12.79 1.56 22.01
CA ALA A 215 -11.51 1.05 21.50
C ALA A 215 -10.73 0.33 22.63
N PRO A 216 -10.03 -0.79 22.32
CA PRO A 216 -9.11 -1.38 23.29
C PRO A 216 -8.03 -0.40 23.73
N GLU A 217 -7.60 -0.50 24.98
CA GLU A 217 -6.46 0.24 25.48
C GLU A 217 -5.25 0.04 24.56
N SER A 218 -4.41 1.02 24.42
CA SER A 218 -3.23 1.00 23.54
C SER A 218 -3.49 1.05 22.03
N SER A 219 -4.74 0.93 21.53
CA SER A 219 -5.04 0.95 20.09
C SER A 219 -4.63 2.27 19.43
N SER A 220 -4.84 3.40 20.11
CA SER A 220 -4.46 4.74 19.61
C SER A 220 -2.95 4.85 19.42
N MET A 221 -2.18 4.43 20.42
CA MET A 221 -0.72 4.48 20.37
C MET A 221 -0.16 3.52 19.29
N TYR A 222 -0.70 2.29 19.20
CA TYR A 222 -0.32 1.37 18.11
C TYR A 222 -0.64 1.93 16.74
N THR A 223 -1.83 2.52 16.56
CA THR A 223 -2.24 3.13 15.29
C THR A 223 -1.27 4.23 14.90
N SER A 224 -0.94 5.13 15.81
CA SER A 224 -0.01 6.23 15.55
C SER A 224 1.39 5.73 15.18
N LEU A 225 1.93 4.76 15.91
CA LEU A 225 3.27 4.21 15.66
C LEU A 225 3.33 3.40 14.35
N VAL A 226 2.32 2.56 14.09
CA VAL A 226 2.25 1.76 12.85
C VAL A 226 2.10 2.65 11.62
N LEU A 227 1.36 3.75 11.73
CA LEU A 227 1.23 4.70 10.63
C LEU A 227 2.51 5.53 10.42
N LEU A 228 3.24 5.87 11.49
CA LEU A 228 4.58 6.47 11.38
C LEU A 228 5.55 5.53 10.67
N GLU A 229 5.58 4.23 11.05
CA GLU A 229 6.36 3.23 10.31
C GLU A 229 5.98 3.20 8.84
N PHE A 230 4.68 3.24 8.53
CA PHE A 230 4.18 3.15 7.16
C PHE A 230 4.56 4.37 6.30
N ILE A 231 4.58 5.57 6.88
CA ILE A 231 5.09 6.78 6.20
C ILE A 231 6.55 6.57 5.77
N ILE A 232 7.40 6.06 6.65
CA ILE A 232 8.82 5.79 6.36
C ILE A 232 8.96 4.68 5.32
N TYR A 233 8.17 3.60 5.46
CA TYR A 233 8.14 2.46 4.55
C TYR A 233 7.68 2.82 3.12
N SER A 234 7.05 3.99 2.93
CA SER A 234 6.64 4.46 1.60
C SER A 234 7.80 4.85 0.69
N PHE A 235 8.95 5.29 1.24
CA PHE A 235 10.11 5.75 0.47
C PHE A 235 10.77 4.68 -0.40
N PRO A 236 11.08 3.47 0.09
CA PRO A 236 11.81 2.46 -0.69
C PRO A 236 10.98 1.82 -1.81
N TYR A 237 9.69 2.05 -1.90
CA TYR A 237 8.83 1.33 -2.84
C TYR A 237 9.31 1.40 -4.30
N PHE A 238 9.51 2.59 -4.86
CA PHE A 238 9.95 2.73 -6.26
C PHE A 238 11.42 2.33 -6.44
N LEU A 239 12.26 2.45 -5.42
CA LEU A 239 13.62 1.95 -5.44
C LEU A 239 13.64 0.42 -5.61
N VAL A 240 12.81 -0.30 -4.87
CA VAL A 240 12.67 -1.76 -4.98
C VAL A 240 12.11 -2.14 -6.35
N GLN A 241 11.08 -1.42 -6.86
CA GLN A 241 10.51 -1.68 -8.18
C GLN A 241 11.52 -1.43 -9.31
N THR A 242 12.42 -0.46 -9.17
CA THR A 242 13.51 -0.22 -10.09
C THR A 242 14.42 -1.45 -10.21
N ILE A 243 14.76 -2.08 -9.09
CA ILE A 243 15.60 -3.28 -9.11
C ILE A 243 14.83 -4.47 -9.69
N HIS A 244 13.49 -4.53 -9.51
CA HIS A 244 12.67 -5.54 -10.17
C HIS A 244 12.69 -5.41 -11.71
N ALA A 245 12.91 -4.21 -12.25
CA ALA A 245 13.08 -4.01 -13.69
C ALA A 245 14.42 -4.52 -14.21
N THR A 246 15.39 -4.74 -13.33
CA THR A 246 16.75 -5.15 -13.69
C THR A 246 16.97 -6.66 -13.53
N SER A 247 17.98 -7.21 -14.16
CA SER A 247 18.34 -8.63 -14.01
C SER A 247 18.97 -8.98 -12.64
N LYS A 248 19.23 -7.98 -11.77
CA LYS A 248 19.95 -8.14 -10.49
C LYS A 248 19.03 -8.41 -9.30
N LEU A 249 17.85 -8.97 -9.52
CA LEU A 249 16.84 -9.28 -8.50
C LEU A 249 17.36 -10.09 -7.32
N ARG A 250 18.20 -11.10 -7.59
CA ARG A 250 18.65 -12.06 -6.56
C ARG A 250 19.28 -11.37 -5.35
N LYS A 251 20.20 -10.39 -5.58
CA LYS A 251 20.91 -9.68 -4.51
C LYS A 251 19.92 -8.94 -3.59
N ILE A 252 19.00 -8.17 -4.18
CA ILE A 252 18.06 -7.36 -3.38
C ILE A 252 17.04 -8.25 -2.65
N GLN A 253 16.54 -9.31 -3.29
CA GLN A 253 15.59 -10.20 -2.64
C GLN A 253 16.18 -10.92 -1.42
N ILE A 254 17.42 -11.38 -1.51
CA ILE A 254 18.11 -11.97 -0.36
C ILE A 254 18.28 -10.93 0.75
N ILE A 255 18.74 -9.72 0.43
CA ILE A 255 18.96 -8.67 1.42
C ILE A 255 17.64 -8.27 2.10
N THR A 256 16.57 -7.99 1.34
CA THR A 256 15.28 -7.60 1.90
C THR A 256 14.65 -8.71 2.73
N SER A 257 14.75 -9.97 2.27
CA SER A 257 14.28 -11.13 3.05
C SER A 257 15.03 -11.27 4.36
N SER A 258 16.36 -11.12 4.34
CA SER A 258 17.19 -11.16 5.56
C SER A 258 16.82 -10.05 6.53
N ILE A 259 16.53 -8.83 6.04
CA ILE A 259 16.10 -7.70 6.87
C ILE A 259 14.74 -7.99 7.54
N TYR A 260 13.78 -8.59 6.82
CA TYR A 260 12.49 -8.95 7.39
C TYR A 260 12.62 -10.03 8.47
N LEU A 261 13.42 -11.06 8.23
CA LEU A 261 13.68 -12.10 9.24
C LEU A 261 14.42 -11.53 10.46
N PHE A 262 15.40 -10.65 10.22
CA PHE A 262 16.13 -9.97 11.27
C PHE A 262 15.22 -9.09 12.13
N ASN A 263 14.24 -8.40 11.53
CA ASN A 263 13.23 -7.64 12.26
C ASN A 263 12.50 -8.53 13.28
N THR A 264 11.96 -9.67 12.84
CA THR A 264 11.24 -10.59 13.73
C THR A 264 12.13 -11.11 14.86
N LEU A 265 13.39 -11.43 14.55
CA LEU A 265 14.36 -11.86 15.55
C LEU A 265 14.66 -10.76 16.58
N CYS A 266 14.89 -9.52 16.13
CA CYS A 266 15.10 -8.38 17.03
C CYS A 266 13.88 -8.13 17.92
N CYS A 267 12.67 -8.20 17.38
CA CYS A 267 11.43 -8.10 18.16
C CYS A 267 11.36 -9.19 19.23
N TYR A 268 11.62 -10.44 18.86
CA TYR A 268 11.62 -11.57 19.80
C TYR A 268 12.63 -11.39 20.94
N LEU A 269 13.88 -11.02 20.61
CA LEU A 269 14.92 -10.79 21.61
C LEU A 269 14.59 -9.61 22.54
N ALA A 270 14.04 -8.52 22.02
CA ALA A 270 13.64 -7.39 22.82
C ALA A 270 12.53 -7.77 23.82
N LEU A 271 11.56 -8.57 23.39
CA LEU A 271 10.48 -9.04 24.26
C LEU A 271 10.97 -10.02 25.32
N LEU A 272 11.95 -10.87 25.01
CA LEU A 272 12.58 -11.76 26.00
C LEU A 272 13.29 -10.98 27.13
N ILE A 273 13.85 -9.82 26.83
CA ILE A 273 14.54 -8.94 27.82
C ILE A 273 13.51 -8.15 28.65
N GLY A 274 12.21 -8.27 28.34
CA GLY A 274 11.15 -7.55 29.07
C GLY A 274 10.81 -6.18 28.52
N ALA A 275 11.09 -5.91 27.23
CA ALA A 275 10.69 -4.66 26.60
C ALA A 275 9.14 -4.52 26.54
N ASN A 276 8.66 -3.26 26.49
CA ASN A 276 7.24 -2.97 26.47
C ASN A 276 6.56 -3.42 25.16
N CYS A 277 5.23 -3.45 25.15
CA CYS A 277 4.46 -3.94 24.00
C CYS A 277 4.67 -3.12 22.71
N TYR A 278 5.05 -1.85 22.78
CA TYR A 278 5.30 -1.00 21.62
C TYR A 278 6.69 -1.20 21.00
N SER A 279 7.59 -1.89 21.68
CA SER A 279 8.97 -2.13 21.22
C SER A 279 9.02 -2.78 19.83
N VAL A 280 8.08 -3.65 19.51
CA VAL A 280 7.98 -4.31 18.20
C VAL A 280 7.78 -3.30 17.07
N VAL A 281 7.06 -2.22 17.31
CA VAL A 281 6.85 -1.18 16.30
C VAL A 281 8.05 -0.23 16.25
N TYR A 282 8.66 0.14 17.39
CA TYR A 282 9.89 0.93 17.40
C TYR A 282 11.03 0.24 16.63
N ILE A 283 11.21 -1.05 16.85
CA ILE A 283 12.19 -1.85 16.09
C ILE A 283 11.83 -1.84 14.60
N SER A 284 10.56 -2.01 14.25
CA SER A 284 10.11 -1.98 12.86
C SER A 284 10.35 -0.62 12.19
N ILE A 285 10.21 0.50 12.92
CA ILE A 285 10.57 1.84 12.43
C ILE A 285 12.06 1.92 12.10
N ILE A 286 12.93 1.48 13.01
CA ILE A 286 14.39 1.48 12.80
C ILE A 286 14.75 0.61 11.59
N ILE A 287 14.17 -0.57 11.49
CA ILE A 287 14.40 -1.48 10.37
C ILE A 287 13.88 -0.91 9.04
N SER A 288 12.77 -0.14 9.05
CA SER A 288 12.26 0.53 7.84
C SER A 288 13.21 1.63 7.37
N VAL A 289 13.87 2.36 8.26
CA VAL A 289 14.95 3.30 7.92
C VAL A 289 16.16 2.57 7.34
N LEU A 290 16.55 1.45 7.95
CA LEU A 290 17.65 0.61 7.44
C LEU A 290 17.33 0.08 6.03
N LEU A 291 16.09 -0.36 5.81
CA LEU A 291 15.61 -0.81 4.49
C LEU A 291 15.71 0.31 3.44
N LEU A 292 15.36 1.54 3.80
CA LEU A 292 15.52 2.70 2.91
C LEU A 292 16.98 2.91 2.52
N ILE A 293 17.90 2.93 3.48
CA ILE A 293 19.33 3.13 3.24
C ILE A 293 19.88 2.04 2.31
N ILE A 294 19.54 0.79 2.58
CA ILE A 294 20.00 -0.35 1.78
C ILE A 294 19.38 -0.32 0.38
N SER A 295 18.11 0.04 0.24
CA SER A 295 17.45 0.13 -1.06
C SER A 295 18.09 1.21 -1.94
N VAL A 296 18.43 2.37 -1.38
CA VAL A 296 19.14 3.44 -2.10
C VAL A 296 20.49 2.94 -2.59
N LYS A 297 21.28 2.28 -1.73
CA LYS A 297 22.58 1.71 -2.11
C LYS A 297 22.44 0.65 -3.20
N CYS A 298 21.47 -0.24 -3.10
CA CYS A 298 21.24 -1.27 -4.12
C CYS A 298 20.86 -0.68 -5.48
N VAL A 299 20.09 0.41 -5.51
CA VAL A 299 19.73 1.09 -6.76
C VAL A 299 20.97 1.77 -7.36
N SER A 300 21.79 2.45 -6.55
CA SER A 300 23.02 3.10 -7.04
C SER A 300 24.05 2.12 -7.60
N ASP A 301 24.06 0.86 -7.13
CA ASP A 301 24.91 -0.22 -7.67
C ASP A 301 24.44 -0.73 -9.05
N VAL A 302 23.22 -0.39 -9.46
CA VAL A 302 22.58 -0.98 -10.65
C VAL A 302 22.36 0.01 -11.77
N ILE A 303 21.98 1.25 -11.42
CA ILE A 303 21.75 2.34 -12.36
C ILE A 303 22.53 3.59 -11.95
N GLN A 304 22.71 4.51 -12.89
CA GLN A 304 23.25 5.85 -12.57
C GLN A 304 22.22 6.62 -11.75
N PHE A 305 22.36 6.58 -10.42
CA PHE A 305 21.43 7.16 -9.46
C PHE A 305 22.13 8.17 -8.55
N ASP A 306 21.64 9.40 -8.52
CA ASP A 306 22.17 10.43 -7.64
C ASP A 306 21.62 10.26 -6.21
N VAL A 307 22.42 9.57 -5.40
CA VAL A 307 22.12 9.27 -3.99
C VAL A 307 21.98 10.57 -3.18
N MET A 308 22.88 11.54 -3.39
CA MET A 308 22.85 12.79 -2.64
C MET A 308 21.61 13.61 -2.98
N TYR A 309 21.28 13.69 -4.26
CA TYR A 309 20.05 14.34 -4.71
C TYR A 309 18.81 13.69 -4.10
N PHE A 310 18.76 12.36 -4.03
CA PHE A 310 17.62 11.63 -3.45
C PHE A 310 17.44 12.00 -1.97
N TYR A 311 18.51 11.96 -1.17
CA TYR A 311 18.40 12.29 0.25
C TYR A 311 18.07 13.76 0.48
N THR A 312 18.73 14.69 -0.20
CA THR A 312 18.56 16.14 0.03
C THR A 312 17.27 16.69 -0.58
N ASN A 313 16.91 16.28 -1.80
CA ASN A 313 15.78 16.84 -2.53
C ASN A 313 14.48 16.03 -2.44
N ILE A 314 14.55 14.76 -2.02
CA ILE A 314 13.36 13.94 -1.84
C ILE A 314 13.13 13.69 -0.35
N VAL A 315 14.01 12.95 0.32
CA VAL A 315 13.79 12.53 1.72
C VAL A 315 13.75 13.74 2.66
N CYS A 316 14.78 14.61 2.67
CA CYS A 316 14.79 15.77 3.56
C CYS A 316 13.62 16.71 3.32
N LYS A 317 13.27 16.99 2.07
CA LYS A 317 12.14 17.88 1.76
C LYS A 317 10.81 17.26 2.16
N CYS A 318 10.62 15.96 1.95
CA CYS A 318 9.42 15.25 2.41
C CYS A 318 9.31 15.27 3.95
N VAL A 319 10.42 15.06 4.66
CA VAL A 319 10.45 15.14 6.13
C VAL A 319 10.15 16.55 6.62
N LEU A 320 10.70 17.60 5.99
CA LEU A 320 10.38 18.99 6.33
C LEU A 320 8.91 19.33 6.11
N VAL A 321 8.33 18.89 4.98
CA VAL A 321 6.91 19.08 4.70
C VAL A 321 6.05 18.33 5.73
N SER A 322 6.43 17.10 6.11
CA SER A 322 5.70 16.36 7.14
C SER A 322 5.74 17.04 8.49
N ALA A 323 6.92 17.53 8.92
CA ALA A 323 7.07 18.26 10.18
C ALA A 323 6.20 19.53 10.21
N LEU A 324 6.20 20.30 9.10
CA LEU A 324 5.32 21.46 8.95
C LEU A 324 3.84 21.08 9.01
N THR A 325 3.47 20.02 8.29
CA THR A 325 2.07 19.54 8.25
C THR A 325 1.60 19.10 9.64
N PHE A 326 2.40 18.33 10.37
CA PHE A 326 2.08 17.95 11.74
C PHE A 326 1.98 19.18 12.68
N ALA A 327 2.96 20.09 12.61
CA ALA A 327 2.97 21.28 13.45
C ALA A 327 1.72 22.16 13.26
N VAL A 328 1.32 22.41 12.01
CA VAL A 328 0.11 23.18 11.70
C VAL A 328 -1.16 22.44 12.10
N SER A 329 -1.19 21.11 11.86
CA SER A 329 -2.38 20.29 12.14
C SER A 329 -2.57 20.00 13.63
N MET A 330 -1.56 20.22 14.48
CA MET A 330 -1.68 20.15 15.94
C MET A 330 -2.39 21.37 16.55
N ILE A 331 -2.48 22.51 15.85
CA ILE A 331 -3.09 23.74 16.40
C ILE A 331 -4.52 23.50 16.92
N PRO A 332 -5.43 22.84 16.18
CA PRO A 332 -6.78 22.59 16.69
C PRO A 332 -6.84 21.73 17.95
N LEU A 333 -5.83 20.89 18.24
CA LEU A 333 -5.78 20.06 19.44
C LEU A 333 -5.70 20.89 20.73
N PHE A 334 -5.12 22.09 20.65
CA PHE A 334 -4.98 23.01 21.79
C PHE A 334 -6.18 23.94 21.96
N ILE A 335 -7.03 24.10 20.92
CA ILE A 335 -8.10 25.10 20.90
C ILE A 335 -9.48 24.44 21.04
N LEU A 336 -9.64 23.21 20.52
CA LEU A 336 -10.94 22.54 20.42
C LEU A 336 -10.94 21.22 21.21
N ASP A 337 -12.04 20.94 21.90
CA ASP A 337 -12.27 19.63 22.50
C ASP A 337 -12.47 18.54 21.45
N SER A 338 -12.28 17.27 21.86
CA SER A 338 -12.45 16.10 20.98
C SER A 338 -13.87 16.06 20.42
N SER A 339 -13.97 16.34 19.12
CA SER A 339 -15.25 16.43 18.41
C SER A 339 -15.07 16.15 16.91
N PHE A 340 -16.18 15.85 16.25
CA PHE A 340 -16.18 15.70 14.80
C PHE A 340 -15.72 16.98 14.08
N LEU A 341 -16.05 18.15 14.61
CA LEU A 341 -15.57 19.43 14.07
C LEU A 341 -14.04 19.56 14.15
N ARG A 342 -13.43 19.16 15.28
CA ARG A 342 -11.96 19.17 15.42
C ARG A 342 -11.31 18.26 14.38
N LEU A 343 -11.83 17.05 14.17
CA LEU A 343 -11.34 16.15 13.11
C LEU A 343 -11.41 16.80 11.72
N VAL A 344 -12.53 17.45 11.38
CA VAL A 344 -12.69 18.16 10.11
C VAL A 344 -11.66 19.28 9.96
N PHE A 345 -11.46 20.10 10.99
CA PHE A 345 -10.46 21.17 10.98
C PHE A 345 -9.04 20.63 10.81
N ILE A 346 -8.67 19.57 11.53
CA ILE A 346 -7.36 18.92 11.38
C ILE A 346 -7.18 18.40 9.96
N THR A 347 -8.19 17.73 9.38
CA THR A 347 -8.13 17.22 8.01
C THR A 347 -7.99 18.32 6.97
N ILE A 348 -8.68 19.43 7.13
CA ILE A 348 -8.56 20.61 6.25
C ILE A 348 -7.18 21.24 6.37
N LEU A 349 -6.73 21.51 7.60
CA LEU A 349 -5.43 22.13 7.85
C LEU A 349 -4.28 21.26 7.39
N SER A 350 -4.33 19.95 7.64
CA SER A 350 -3.32 19.02 7.14
C SER A 350 -3.28 19.00 5.61
N SER A 351 -4.42 19.01 4.95
CA SER A 351 -4.51 19.05 3.48
C SER A 351 -3.95 20.34 2.91
N ILE A 352 -4.32 21.49 3.46
CA ILE A 352 -3.82 22.81 3.03
C ILE A 352 -2.32 22.93 3.28
N SER A 353 -1.85 22.58 4.47
CA SER A 353 -0.44 22.61 4.85
C SER A 353 0.40 21.69 3.98
N LEU A 354 -0.10 20.49 3.68
CA LEU A 354 0.57 19.54 2.79
C LEU A 354 0.68 20.08 1.36
N ILE A 355 -0.40 20.61 0.80
CA ILE A 355 -0.41 21.17 -0.56
C ILE A 355 0.53 22.39 -0.63
N PHE A 356 0.43 23.29 0.35
CA PHE A 356 1.27 24.48 0.39
C PHE A 356 2.75 24.16 0.63
N GLY A 357 3.05 23.32 1.64
CA GLY A 357 4.42 22.88 1.93
C GLY A 357 5.01 22.06 0.79
N GLY A 358 4.22 21.17 0.19
CA GLY A 358 4.61 20.41 -1.00
C GLY A 358 4.99 21.33 -2.15
N TYR A 359 4.14 22.32 -2.47
CA TYR A 359 4.39 23.29 -3.54
C TYR A 359 5.62 24.16 -3.28
N CYS A 360 5.79 24.67 -2.05
CA CYS A 360 6.87 25.60 -1.71
C CYS A 360 8.22 24.90 -1.51
N ILE A 361 8.23 23.72 -0.87
CA ILE A 361 9.48 23.08 -0.41
C ILE A 361 9.87 21.91 -1.32
N ALA A 362 8.93 21.01 -1.66
CA ALA A 362 9.27 19.72 -2.25
C ALA A 362 9.27 19.71 -3.78
N LEU A 363 8.40 20.51 -4.42
CA LEU A 363 8.30 20.52 -5.89
C LEU A 363 9.44 21.29 -6.55
N ASN A 364 10.03 20.69 -7.59
CA ASN A 364 11.00 21.33 -8.47
C ASN A 364 10.32 22.30 -9.44
N LYS A 365 11.11 23.16 -10.14
CA LYS A 365 10.58 24.15 -11.10
C LYS A 365 9.72 23.51 -12.19
N GLU A 366 10.13 22.36 -12.74
CA GLU A 366 9.37 21.63 -13.76
C GLU A 366 8.05 21.07 -13.21
N GLU A 367 8.09 20.48 -12.01
CA GLU A 367 6.91 19.95 -11.34
C GLU A 367 5.91 21.06 -10.98
N ARG A 368 6.38 22.23 -10.55
CA ARG A 368 5.53 23.43 -10.30
C ARG A 368 4.84 23.92 -11.56
N MET A 369 5.51 23.88 -12.71
CA MET A 369 4.89 24.25 -13.99
C MET A 369 3.77 23.30 -14.39
N LEU A 370 3.97 21.99 -14.20
CA LEU A 370 2.94 20.97 -14.43
C LEU A 370 1.75 21.18 -13.49
N TYR A 371 2.01 21.43 -12.22
CA TYR A 371 0.98 21.68 -11.21
C TYR A 371 0.13 22.93 -11.56
N ARG A 372 0.76 24.02 -12.03
CA ARG A 372 0.05 25.22 -12.51
C ARG A 372 -0.81 24.94 -13.74
N LYS A 373 -0.32 24.14 -14.70
CA LYS A 373 -1.10 23.74 -15.88
C LYS A 373 -2.33 22.92 -15.51
N VAL A 374 -2.18 21.93 -14.62
CA VAL A 374 -3.30 21.10 -14.14
C VAL A 374 -4.29 21.91 -13.32
N GLY A 375 -3.81 22.77 -12.42
CA GLY A 375 -4.66 23.68 -11.64
C GLY A 375 -5.42 24.68 -12.53
N GLY A 376 -4.76 25.25 -13.53
CA GLY A 376 -5.41 26.14 -14.53
C GLY A 376 -6.47 25.42 -15.35
N TYR A 377 -6.25 24.15 -15.72
CA TYR A 377 -7.24 23.33 -16.44
C TYR A 377 -8.48 23.03 -15.59
N ILE A 378 -8.30 22.71 -14.31
CA ILE A 378 -9.39 22.44 -13.37
C ILE A 378 -10.21 23.71 -13.13
N ILE A 379 -9.56 24.85 -12.88
CA ILE A 379 -10.22 26.14 -12.65
C ILE A 379 -10.94 26.61 -13.92
N GLY A 380 -10.34 26.41 -15.10
CA GLY A 380 -10.98 26.68 -16.40
C GLY A 380 -12.24 25.87 -16.62
N LYS A 381 -12.22 24.59 -16.27
CA LYS A 381 -13.39 23.70 -16.40
C LYS A 381 -14.53 24.04 -15.43
N ILE A 382 -14.20 24.50 -14.22
CA ILE A 382 -15.20 24.96 -13.23
C ILE A 382 -15.84 26.28 -13.67
N ARG A 383 -15.11 27.15 -14.39
CA ARG A 383 -15.68 28.36 -14.97
C ARG A 383 -16.60 28.13 -16.17
N PHE A 384 -16.45 27.01 -16.87
CA PHE A 384 -17.33 26.64 -18.00
C PHE A 384 -18.61 25.91 -17.57
N CYS A 385 -18.72 25.50 -16.30
CA CYS A 385 -19.93 24.88 -15.73
C CYS A 385 -20.81 25.86 -14.92
N LYS A 386 -20.52 27.15 -14.99
CA LYS A 386 -21.40 28.26 -14.57
C LYS A 386 -21.96 28.92 -15.82
#